data_279c0a84a57b769134ee5f876a1fd2a8
#
_entry.id   279c0a84a57b769134ee5f876a1fd2a8
#
_cell.length_a   1.000
_cell.length_b   1.000
_cell.length_c   1.000
_cell.angle_alpha   90.00
_cell.angle_beta   90.00
_cell.angle_gamma   90.00
#
_symmetry.space_group_name_H-M   'P 1'
#
loop_
_entity.id
_entity.type
_entity.pdbx_description
1 polymer ?
#
loop_
_entity_poly.entity_id
_entity_poly.type
_entity_poly.pdbx_seq_one_letter_code
_entity_poly.pdbx_strand_id
1 'polypeptide(L)'
;MEKQAVITATDLCIGYRTHKGEKKVHEHLSFGLYPGELTSLLGANGAGKSTLLRTLSASQPSLAGDLQLLGKPLQQYSEKERSRTIGVVLTDKTQAGGLTVYELVALGRQPHTGFFGRLHPKDHLIIKEALDAVGIAHKAESYTAELSDGERQKVMIAKALVQECPLIILDEPTAFLDVVSRIEIMTLLHQLAVEQNKAILLSTHDIEQALVLSDKLWL
;
A
#
# COMPACT_ATOMS: atom_id res chain seq x y z
N MET A 1 1.47 24.82 10.31
CA MET A 1 2.19 24.50 9.08
C MET A 1 1.26 23.63 8.23
N GLU A 2 1.01 24.00 6.97
CA GLU A 2 0.25 23.13 6.08
C GLU A 2 1.04 21.84 5.86
N LYS A 3 0.35 20.69 6.00
CA LYS A 3 0.96 19.38 5.73
C LYS A 3 1.27 19.31 4.21
N GLN A 4 2.52 19.04 3.85
CA GLN A 4 2.87 18.80 2.45
C GLN A 4 2.34 17.42 2.02
N ALA A 5 1.68 17.35 0.89
CA ALA A 5 1.18 16.10 0.35
C ALA A 5 2.34 15.15 -0.05
N VAL A 6 2.18 13.87 0.22
CA VAL A 6 3.10 12.81 -0.25
C VAL A 6 2.90 12.58 -1.75
N ILE A 7 1.65 12.56 -2.19
CA ILE A 7 1.30 12.49 -3.62
C ILE A 7 0.29 13.59 -3.96
N THR A 8 0.45 14.20 -5.12
CA THR A 8 -0.49 15.20 -5.65
C THR A 8 -0.81 14.86 -7.09
N ALA A 9 -2.09 14.83 -7.42
CA ALA A 9 -2.60 14.69 -8.77
C ALA A 9 -3.32 15.96 -9.18
N THR A 10 -3.07 16.43 -10.40
CA THR A 10 -3.73 17.61 -11.00
C THR A 10 -4.19 17.25 -12.40
N ASP A 11 -5.50 17.37 -12.63
CA ASP A 11 -6.16 17.07 -13.90
C ASP A 11 -5.77 15.69 -14.48
N LEU A 12 -5.61 14.69 -13.59
CA LEU A 12 -5.11 13.37 -13.93
C LEU A 12 -6.15 12.60 -14.73
N CYS A 13 -5.72 12.01 -15.85
CA CYS A 13 -6.50 11.06 -16.65
C CYS A 13 -5.88 9.66 -16.52
N ILE A 14 -6.70 8.69 -16.14
CA ILE A 14 -6.29 7.28 -15.99
C ILE A 14 -7.04 6.37 -16.96
N GLY A 15 -6.39 5.30 -17.37
CA GLY A 15 -6.98 4.35 -18.33
C GLY A 15 -5.92 3.46 -18.96
N TYR A 16 -6.23 2.93 -20.13
CA TYR A 16 -5.39 1.95 -20.80
C TYR A 16 -5.07 2.40 -22.23
N ARG A 17 -3.84 2.18 -22.66
CA ARG A 17 -3.44 2.27 -24.07
C ARG A 17 -3.65 0.90 -24.71
N THR A 18 -4.45 0.85 -25.75
CA THR A 18 -4.77 -0.36 -26.52
C THR A 18 -4.37 -0.17 -27.97
N HIS A 19 -4.30 -1.24 -28.74
CA HIS A 19 -4.06 -1.17 -30.20
C HIS A 19 -5.14 -0.38 -30.96
N LYS A 20 -6.33 -0.17 -30.34
CA LYS A 20 -7.45 0.58 -30.90
C LYS A 20 -7.51 2.05 -30.44
N GLY A 21 -6.53 2.49 -29.65
CA GLY A 21 -6.49 3.83 -29.03
C GLY A 21 -6.52 3.78 -27.50
N GLU A 22 -6.76 4.92 -26.89
CA GLU A 22 -6.84 5.07 -25.45
C GLU A 22 -8.26 4.76 -24.95
N LYS A 23 -8.36 3.95 -23.90
CA LYS A 23 -9.60 3.73 -23.15
C LYS A 23 -9.47 4.47 -21.82
N LYS A 24 -10.09 5.62 -21.72
CA LYS A 24 -10.16 6.41 -20.49
C LYS A 24 -11.08 5.73 -19.46
N VAL A 25 -10.67 5.71 -18.21
CA VAL A 25 -11.46 5.19 -17.08
C VAL A 25 -11.98 6.35 -16.25
N HIS A 26 -11.11 7.29 -15.88
CA HIS A 26 -11.48 8.54 -15.23
C HIS A 26 -10.65 9.70 -15.78
N GLU A 27 -11.22 10.89 -15.79
CA GLU A 27 -10.60 12.14 -16.24
C GLU A 27 -10.78 13.22 -15.16
N HIS A 28 -9.95 14.24 -15.26
CA HIS A 28 -10.03 15.44 -14.41
C HIS A 28 -9.91 15.17 -12.92
N LEU A 29 -9.15 14.12 -12.52
CA LEU A 29 -8.93 13.82 -11.13
C LEU A 29 -7.89 14.76 -10.52
N SER A 30 -8.28 15.47 -9.46
CA SER A 30 -7.38 16.36 -8.71
C SER A 30 -7.51 16.10 -7.22
N PHE A 31 -6.41 15.67 -6.58
CA PHE A 31 -6.40 15.28 -5.16
C PHE A 31 -5.00 15.28 -4.57
N GLY A 32 -4.91 15.15 -3.24
CA GLY A 32 -3.67 14.94 -2.51
C GLY A 32 -3.81 13.90 -1.40
N LEU A 33 -2.76 13.09 -1.21
CA LEU A 33 -2.58 12.19 -0.05
C LEU A 33 -1.58 12.80 0.91
N TYR A 34 -1.90 12.79 2.20
CA TYR A 34 -1.13 13.49 3.21
C TYR A 34 -0.61 12.53 4.28
N PRO A 35 0.56 12.83 4.88
CA PRO A 35 1.10 12.02 5.97
C PRO A 35 0.16 12.05 7.19
N GLY A 36 0.07 10.93 7.89
CA GLY A 36 -0.77 10.79 9.07
C GLY A 36 -2.27 10.62 8.75
N GLU A 37 -2.63 10.30 7.49
CA GLU A 37 -4.02 10.12 7.07
C GLU A 37 -4.24 8.75 6.42
N LEU A 38 -5.33 8.10 6.80
CA LEU A 38 -5.90 6.93 6.13
C LEU A 38 -6.99 7.40 5.16
N THR A 39 -6.76 7.21 3.87
CA THR A 39 -7.73 7.51 2.81
C THR A 39 -8.33 6.22 2.27
N SER A 40 -9.65 6.11 2.24
CA SER A 40 -10.36 4.98 1.62
C SER A 40 -10.95 5.38 0.27
N LEU A 41 -10.62 4.60 -0.77
CA LEU A 41 -11.20 4.70 -2.10
C LEU A 41 -12.37 3.72 -2.20
N LEU A 42 -13.57 4.24 -2.22
CA LEU A 42 -14.81 3.50 -2.33
C LEU A 42 -15.28 3.39 -3.79
N GLY A 43 -16.01 2.36 -4.09
CA GLY A 43 -16.65 2.19 -5.40
C GLY A 43 -16.97 0.74 -5.70
N ALA A 44 -17.90 0.52 -6.61
CA ALA A 44 -18.29 -0.82 -7.07
C ALA A 44 -17.11 -1.51 -7.80
N ASN A 45 -17.23 -2.84 -7.96
CA ASN A 45 -16.28 -3.57 -8.80
C ASN A 45 -16.33 -3.06 -10.24
N GLY A 46 -15.16 -2.84 -10.84
CA GLY A 46 -15.05 -2.25 -12.17
C GLY A 46 -15.11 -0.72 -12.22
N ALA A 47 -15.30 -0.01 -11.11
CA ALA A 47 -15.29 1.45 -11.03
C ALA A 47 -13.93 2.12 -11.31
N GLY A 48 -12.87 1.35 -11.57
CA GLY A 48 -11.54 1.91 -11.88
C GLY A 48 -10.61 2.04 -10.67
N LYS A 49 -10.99 1.58 -9.47
CA LYS A 49 -10.15 1.64 -8.25
C LYS A 49 -8.74 1.09 -8.49
N SER A 50 -8.62 -0.16 -8.92
CA SER A 50 -7.32 -0.78 -9.18
C SER A 50 -6.54 -0.08 -10.30
N THR A 51 -7.22 0.55 -11.28
CA THR A 51 -6.56 1.36 -12.31
C THR A 51 -5.93 2.61 -11.69
N LEU A 52 -6.64 3.28 -10.78
CA LEU A 52 -6.09 4.42 -10.04
C LEU A 52 -4.91 3.98 -9.18
N LEU A 53 -5.06 2.93 -8.37
CA LEU A 53 -3.98 2.44 -7.51
C LEU A 53 -2.73 2.05 -8.31
N ARG A 54 -2.88 1.39 -9.47
CA ARG A 54 -1.76 1.07 -10.36
C ARG A 54 -1.10 2.32 -10.95
N THR A 55 -1.88 3.35 -11.25
CA THR A 55 -1.33 4.62 -11.74
C THR A 55 -0.55 5.33 -10.64
N LEU A 56 -1.08 5.38 -9.42
CA LEU A 56 -0.41 6.01 -8.27
C LEU A 56 0.85 5.26 -7.82
N SER A 57 0.86 3.92 -7.94
CA SER A 57 2.05 3.10 -7.65
C SER A 57 3.08 3.07 -8.80
N ALA A 58 2.83 3.80 -9.89
CA ALA A 58 3.64 3.79 -11.12
C ALA A 58 3.79 2.41 -11.79
N SER A 59 2.90 1.46 -11.47
CA SER A 59 2.79 0.17 -12.17
C SER A 59 2.14 0.32 -13.55
N GLN A 60 1.47 1.46 -13.79
CA GLN A 60 0.83 1.83 -15.04
C GLN A 60 1.00 3.35 -15.25
N PRO A 61 1.32 3.83 -16.46
CA PRO A 61 1.40 5.25 -16.74
C PRO A 61 0.00 5.90 -16.74
N SER A 62 -0.08 7.18 -16.35
CA SER A 62 -1.26 8.00 -16.63
C SER A 62 -1.42 8.25 -18.12
N LEU A 63 -2.63 8.55 -18.57
CA LEU A 63 -2.91 8.96 -19.95
C LEU A 63 -2.60 10.45 -20.16
N ALA A 64 -2.97 11.30 -19.16
CA ALA A 64 -2.71 12.73 -19.16
C ALA A 64 -2.71 13.27 -17.72
N GLY A 65 -2.40 14.54 -17.55
CA GLY A 65 -2.37 15.24 -16.26
C GLY A 65 -1.03 15.12 -15.55
N ASP A 66 -0.91 15.78 -14.39
CA ASP A 66 0.31 15.80 -13.58
C ASP A 66 0.15 14.95 -12.33
N LEU A 67 1.16 14.12 -12.06
CA LEU A 67 1.23 13.27 -10.88
C LEU A 67 2.61 13.43 -10.24
N GLN A 68 2.63 14.02 -9.04
CA GLN A 68 3.85 14.29 -8.29
C GLN A 68 3.92 13.45 -7.02
N LEU A 69 5.10 12.94 -6.73
CA LEU A 69 5.45 12.23 -5.51
C LEU A 69 6.49 13.07 -4.77
N LEU A 70 6.21 13.49 -3.55
CA LEU A 70 7.07 14.38 -2.75
C LEU A 70 7.52 15.64 -3.54
N GLY A 71 6.60 16.21 -4.34
CA GLY A 71 6.86 17.42 -5.13
C GLY A 71 7.69 17.23 -6.41
N LYS A 72 8.05 15.99 -6.77
CA LYS A 72 8.75 15.64 -8.01
C LYS A 72 7.85 14.81 -8.92
N PRO A 73 7.80 15.06 -10.24
CA PRO A 73 7.01 14.23 -11.17
C PRO A 73 7.30 12.74 -11.02
N LEU A 74 6.27 11.91 -10.90
CA LEU A 74 6.40 10.48 -10.63
C LEU A 74 7.21 9.74 -11.71
N GLN A 75 7.13 10.19 -12.96
CA GLN A 75 7.87 9.61 -14.09
C GLN A 75 9.39 9.83 -13.99
N GLN A 76 9.85 10.78 -13.18
CA GLN A 76 11.27 11.07 -12.97
C GLN A 76 11.93 10.21 -11.89
N TYR A 77 11.15 9.38 -11.20
CA TYR A 77 11.67 8.44 -10.22
C TYR A 77 12.16 7.16 -10.91
N SER A 78 13.37 6.73 -10.59
CA SER A 78 13.84 5.40 -10.93
C SER A 78 13.02 4.31 -10.20
N GLU A 79 13.04 3.07 -10.68
CA GLU A 79 12.36 1.95 -10.01
C GLU A 79 12.83 1.79 -8.56
N LYS A 80 14.12 1.96 -8.31
CA LYS A 80 14.71 1.89 -6.96
C LYS A 80 14.22 3.01 -6.05
N GLU A 81 14.10 4.24 -6.54
CA GLU A 81 13.55 5.36 -5.77
C GLU A 81 12.08 5.13 -5.47
N ARG A 82 11.29 4.66 -6.45
CA ARG A 82 9.87 4.34 -6.26
C ARG A 82 9.68 3.27 -5.20
N SER A 83 10.44 2.17 -5.25
CA SER A 83 10.34 1.08 -4.27
C SER A 83 10.74 1.47 -2.85
N ARG A 84 11.41 2.62 -2.66
CA ARG A 84 11.71 3.22 -1.36
C ARG A 84 10.71 4.30 -0.93
N THR A 85 9.78 4.65 -1.81
CA THR A 85 8.83 5.74 -1.55
C THR A 85 7.39 5.25 -1.52
N ILE A 86 7.08 4.19 -2.29
CA ILE A 86 5.72 3.64 -2.39
C ILE A 86 5.77 2.16 -2.02
N GLY A 87 5.12 1.80 -0.93
CA GLY A 87 4.82 0.42 -0.55
C GLY A 87 3.48 -0.01 -1.16
N VAL A 88 3.41 -1.23 -1.70
CA VAL A 88 2.18 -1.73 -2.33
C VAL A 88 1.81 -3.09 -1.74
N VAL A 89 0.56 -3.22 -1.31
CA VAL A 89 -0.04 -4.48 -0.87
C VAL A 89 -1.20 -4.81 -1.82
N LEU A 90 -1.05 -5.88 -2.58
CA LEU A 90 -2.07 -6.34 -3.52
C LEU A 90 -2.91 -7.45 -2.90
N THR A 91 -4.14 -7.61 -3.40
CA THR A 91 -5.09 -8.66 -2.97
C THR A 91 -4.65 -10.06 -3.40
N ASP A 92 -3.67 -10.19 -4.29
CA ASP A 92 -3.23 -11.48 -4.79
C ASP A 92 -2.72 -12.37 -3.66
N LYS A 93 -3.26 -13.58 -3.59
CA LYS A 93 -2.77 -14.62 -2.67
C LYS A 93 -1.34 -14.99 -3.08
N THR A 94 -0.37 -14.29 -2.52
CA THR A 94 1.04 -14.65 -2.69
C THR A 94 1.23 -16.07 -2.13
N GLN A 95 1.39 -17.05 -3.01
CA GLN A 95 1.67 -18.43 -2.64
C GLN A 95 3.13 -18.56 -2.20
N ALA A 96 3.48 -17.95 -1.09
CA ALA A 96 4.81 -18.02 -0.49
C ALA A 96 4.86 -19.09 0.63
N GLY A 97 4.08 -20.19 0.45
CA GLY A 97 3.87 -21.20 1.49
C GLY A 97 5.14 -21.87 2.04
N GLY A 98 6.25 -21.77 1.32
CA GLY A 98 7.55 -22.30 1.76
C GLY A 98 8.41 -21.33 2.57
N LEU A 99 7.95 -20.08 2.78
CA LEU A 99 8.67 -19.09 3.58
C LEU A 99 8.08 -18.98 4.98
N THR A 100 8.93 -18.69 5.97
CA THR A 100 8.48 -18.24 7.28
C THR A 100 7.93 -16.82 7.20
N VAL A 101 7.18 -16.39 8.21
CA VAL A 101 6.71 -15.02 8.37
C VAL A 101 7.88 -14.04 8.31
N TYR A 102 8.93 -14.33 9.07
CA TYR A 102 10.15 -13.51 9.10
C TYR A 102 10.76 -13.36 7.70
N GLU A 103 10.95 -14.46 6.97
CA GLU A 103 11.54 -14.47 5.63
C GLU A 103 10.68 -13.68 4.64
N LEU A 104 9.35 -13.84 4.68
CA LEU A 104 8.45 -13.09 3.81
C LEU A 104 8.51 -11.58 4.08
N VAL A 105 8.54 -11.16 5.34
CA VAL A 105 8.67 -9.74 5.72
C VAL A 105 10.05 -9.21 5.33
N ALA A 106 11.11 -10.01 5.51
CA ALA A 106 12.47 -9.65 5.14
C ALA A 106 12.63 -9.31 3.64
N LEU A 107 11.84 -9.94 2.75
CA LEU A 107 11.80 -9.58 1.33
C LEU A 107 11.43 -8.11 1.10
N GLY A 108 10.67 -7.49 2.00
CA GLY A 108 10.35 -6.07 1.95
C GLY A 108 11.59 -5.15 2.10
N ARG A 109 12.71 -5.66 2.63
CA ARG A 109 13.98 -4.90 2.71
C ARG A 109 14.78 -4.86 1.40
N GLN A 110 14.34 -5.59 0.36
CA GLN A 110 15.03 -5.66 -0.93
C GLN A 110 15.45 -4.30 -1.51
N PRO A 111 14.65 -3.22 -1.46
CA PRO A 111 15.07 -1.91 -1.94
C PRO A 111 16.26 -1.31 -1.19
N HIS A 112 16.51 -1.73 0.04
CA HIS A 112 17.56 -1.23 0.93
C HIS A 112 18.80 -2.12 0.98
N THR A 113 18.68 -3.38 0.56
CA THR A 113 19.80 -4.33 0.50
C THR A 113 20.57 -4.14 -0.81
N GLY A 114 21.84 -4.54 -0.82
CA GLY A 114 22.66 -4.54 -2.04
C GLY A 114 22.29 -5.68 -2.99
N PHE A 115 23.09 -5.84 -4.05
CA PHE A 115 22.88 -6.84 -5.11
C PHE A 115 22.71 -8.28 -4.57
N PHE A 116 23.39 -8.63 -3.50
CA PHE A 116 23.30 -9.96 -2.86
C PHE A 116 22.16 -10.11 -1.86
N GLY A 117 21.32 -9.11 -1.66
CA GLY A 117 20.18 -9.18 -0.75
C GLY A 117 20.53 -9.40 0.73
N ARG A 118 21.78 -9.13 1.15
CA ARG A 118 22.23 -9.37 2.54
C ARG A 118 21.58 -8.37 3.48
N LEU A 119 20.95 -8.89 4.52
CA LEU A 119 20.42 -8.10 5.63
C LEU A 119 21.56 -7.67 6.57
N HIS A 120 21.52 -6.41 7.00
CA HIS A 120 22.39 -5.86 8.03
C HIS A 120 21.71 -5.92 9.41
N PRO A 121 22.44 -5.77 10.53
CA PRO A 121 21.84 -5.75 11.86
C PRO A 121 20.67 -4.78 12.03
N LYS A 122 20.72 -3.63 11.36
CA LYS A 122 19.62 -2.66 11.32
C LYS A 122 18.36 -3.24 10.67
N ASP A 123 18.50 -4.03 9.62
CA ASP A 123 17.36 -4.59 8.90
C ASP A 123 16.61 -5.62 9.77
N HIS A 124 17.33 -6.41 10.55
CA HIS A 124 16.74 -7.35 11.51
C HIS A 124 15.89 -6.62 12.58
N LEU A 125 16.38 -5.46 13.05
CA LEU A 125 15.63 -4.64 14.01
C LEU A 125 14.35 -4.10 13.39
N ILE A 126 14.44 -3.51 12.19
CA ILE A 126 13.27 -2.99 11.46
C ILE A 126 12.23 -4.08 11.19
N ILE A 127 12.67 -5.30 10.85
CA ILE A 127 11.76 -6.44 10.64
C ILE A 127 11.04 -6.79 11.94
N LYS A 128 11.78 -6.85 13.05
CA LYS A 128 11.20 -7.14 14.37
C LYS A 128 10.17 -6.09 14.77
N GLU A 129 10.53 -4.80 14.67
CA GLU A 129 9.63 -3.68 14.98
C GLU A 129 8.36 -3.70 14.11
N ALA A 130 8.47 -4.05 12.83
CA ALA A 130 7.31 -4.16 11.95
C ALA A 130 6.40 -5.35 12.34
N LEU A 131 6.97 -6.50 12.72
CA LEU A 131 6.20 -7.66 13.20
C LEU A 131 5.50 -7.36 14.53
N ASP A 132 6.16 -6.63 15.42
CA ASP A 132 5.58 -6.17 16.69
C ASP A 132 4.43 -5.17 16.41
N ALA A 133 4.63 -4.21 15.52
CA ALA A 133 3.64 -3.18 15.17
C ALA A 133 2.33 -3.77 14.60
N VAL A 134 2.40 -4.88 13.86
CA VAL A 134 1.20 -5.56 13.34
C VAL A 134 0.70 -6.68 14.27
N GLY A 135 1.35 -6.91 15.42
CA GLY A 135 0.95 -7.90 16.41
C GLY A 135 1.14 -9.37 16.00
N ILE A 136 2.12 -9.69 15.12
CA ILE A 136 2.36 -11.04 14.59
C ILE A 136 3.74 -11.60 14.95
N ALA A 137 4.52 -10.90 15.80
CA ALA A 137 5.89 -11.28 16.14
C ALA A 137 6.01 -12.70 16.73
N HIS A 138 4.99 -13.15 17.46
CA HIS A 138 4.93 -14.50 18.04
C HIS A 138 4.89 -15.63 17.00
N LYS A 139 4.62 -15.31 15.72
CA LYS A 139 4.59 -16.25 14.59
C LYS A 139 5.75 -16.05 13.61
N ALA A 140 6.80 -15.31 13.98
CA ALA A 140 7.92 -15.02 13.08
C ALA A 140 8.52 -16.25 12.41
N GLU A 141 8.63 -17.36 13.14
CA GLU A 141 9.20 -18.63 12.68
C GLU A 141 8.15 -19.59 12.05
N SER A 142 6.85 -19.26 12.12
CA SER A 142 5.80 -20.07 11.51
C SER A 142 5.83 -19.96 10.00
N TYR A 143 5.47 -21.01 9.29
CA TYR A 143 5.31 -20.95 7.84
C TYR A 143 4.08 -20.16 7.44
N THR A 144 4.19 -19.38 6.36
CA THR A 144 3.09 -18.56 5.86
C THR A 144 1.87 -19.38 5.41
N ALA A 145 2.05 -20.66 5.11
CA ALA A 145 0.96 -21.59 4.79
C ALA A 145 0.06 -21.92 6.00
N GLU A 146 0.57 -21.75 7.23
CA GLU A 146 -0.14 -22.07 8.49
C GLU A 146 -0.99 -20.90 9.01
N LEU A 147 -0.92 -19.74 8.35
CA LEU A 147 -1.58 -18.52 8.80
C LEU A 147 -3.05 -18.48 8.36
N SER A 148 -3.90 -17.96 9.25
CA SER A 148 -5.23 -17.49 8.87
C SER A 148 -5.15 -16.33 7.85
N ASP A 149 -6.25 -16.02 7.16
CA ASP A 149 -6.27 -14.93 6.18
C ASP A 149 -5.98 -13.57 6.86
N GLY A 150 -6.49 -13.32 8.09
CA GLY A 150 -6.20 -12.11 8.85
C GLY A 150 -4.73 -12.00 9.26
N GLU A 151 -4.12 -13.09 9.74
CA GLU A 151 -2.69 -13.15 10.07
C GLU A 151 -1.82 -12.93 8.82
N ARG A 152 -2.20 -13.55 7.71
CA ARG A 152 -1.52 -13.36 6.42
C ARG A 152 -1.57 -11.91 5.98
N GLN A 153 -2.72 -11.24 6.16
CA GLN A 153 -2.85 -9.83 5.84
C GLN A 153 -1.95 -8.95 6.71
N LYS A 154 -1.86 -9.23 8.02
CA LYS A 154 -0.91 -8.57 8.93
C LYS A 154 0.55 -8.72 8.46
N VAL A 155 0.93 -9.91 7.99
CA VAL A 155 2.28 -10.17 7.44
C VAL A 155 2.53 -9.36 6.16
N MET A 156 1.54 -9.24 5.26
CA MET A 156 1.67 -8.43 4.05
C MET A 156 1.81 -6.94 4.36
N ILE A 157 1.11 -6.45 5.39
CA ILE A 157 1.26 -5.08 5.89
C ILE A 157 2.66 -4.90 6.49
N ALA A 158 3.14 -5.82 7.34
CA ALA A 158 4.50 -5.78 7.89
C ALA A 158 5.57 -5.73 6.79
N LYS A 159 5.40 -6.54 5.73
CA LYS A 159 6.28 -6.51 4.54
C LYS A 159 6.31 -5.13 3.87
N ALA A 160 5.19 -4.42 3.81
CA ALA A 160 5.16 -3.06 3.29
C ALA A 160 5.78 -2.05 4.27
N LEU A 161 5.62 -2.25 5.58
CA LEU A 161 6.20 -1.36 6.61
C LEU A 161 7.72 -1.36 6.60
N VAL A 162 8.35 -2.54 6.46
CA VAL A 162 9.82 -2.65 6.44
C VAL A 162 10.47 -1.98 5.22
N GLN A 163 9.71 -1.59 4.21
CA GLN A 163 10.19 -0.75 3.12
C GLN A 163 10.44 0.70 3.56
N GLU A 164 9.95 1.10 4.74
CA GLU A 164 10.06 2.46 5.29
C GLU A 164 9.50 3.55 4.34
N CYS A 165 8.55 3.19 3.48
CA CYS A 165 7.95 4.11 2.53
C CYS A 165 7.02 5.13 3.21
N PRO A 166 7.02 6.41 2.78
CA PRO A 166 6.07 7.42 3.25
C PRO A 166 4.64 7.21 2.74
N LEU A 167 4.46 6.47 1.64
CA LEU A 167 3.17 6.12 1.06
C LEU A 167 2.99 4.60 1.03
N ILE A 168 1.84 4.12 1.52
CA ILE A 168 1.42 2.72 1.39
C ILE A 168 0.08 2.67 0.65
N ILE A 169 0.02 1.88 -0.41
CA ILE A 169 -1.17 1.64 -1.23
C ILE A 169 -1.62 0.19 -1.04
N LEU A 170 -2.89 -0.02 -0.67
CA LEU A 170 -3.46 -1.35 -0.47
C LEU A 170 -4.68 -1.53 -1.37
N ASP A 171 -4.69 -2.61 -2.16
CA ASP A 171 -5.85 -2.96 -2.99
C ASP A 171 -6.70 -4.00 -2.25
N GLU A 172 -7.88 -3.60 -1.78
CA GLU A 172 -8.86 -4.39 -1.03
C GLU A 172 -8.25 -5.22 0.13
N PRO A 173 -7.54 -4.59 1.10
CA PRO A 173 -6.80 -5.32 2.14
C PRO A 173 -7.69 -6.12 3.10
N THR A 174 -9.00 -5.88 3.10
CA THR A 174 -9.96 -6.56 3.95
C THR A 174 -10.82 -7.59 3.20
N ALA A 175 -10.52 -7.82 1.90
CA ALA A 175 -11.22 -8.83 1.12
C ALA A 175 -11.01 -10.24 1.74
N PHE A 176 -12.08 -11.03 1.75
CA PHE A 176 -12.10 -12.41 2.27
C PHE A 176 -11.89 -12.56 3.79
N LEU A 177 -11.80 -11.47 4.55
CA LEU A 177 -11.71 -11.50 6.00
C LEU A 177 -13.11 -11.55 6.63
N ASP A 178 -13.20 -12.17 7.82
CA ASP A 178 -14.36 -12.05 8.68
C ASP A 178 -14.50 -10.63 9.25
N VAL A 179 -15.65 -10.31 9.84
CA VAL A 179 -15.97 -8.96 10.32
C VAL A 179 -14.97 -8.46 11.37
N VAL A 180 -14.55 -9.34 12.29
CA VAL A 180 -13.62 -8.97 13.37
C VAL A 180 -12.24 -8.64 12.78
N SER A 181 -11.72 -9.52 11.94
CA SER A 181 -10.44 -9.34 11.27
C SER A 181 -10.42 -8.08 10.37
N ARG A 182 -11.54 -7.74 9.72
CA ARG A 182 -11.64 -6.49 8.94
C ARG A 182 -11.49 -5.25 9.82
N ILE A 183 -12.20 -5.20 10.95
CA ILE A 183 -12.10 -4.08 11.90
C ILE A 183 -10.68 -3.97 12.44
N GLU A 184 -10.07 -5.10 12.81
CA GLU A 184 -8.67 -5.12 13.28
C GLU A 184 -7.71 -4.54 12.24
N ILE A 185 -7.80 -4.97 10.97
CA ILE A 185 -6.92 -4.50 9.90
C ILE A 185 -7.14 -3.00 9.64
N MET A 186 -8.39 -2.53 9.58
CA MET A 186 -8.67 -1.10 9.36
C MET A 186 -8.16 -0.24 10.51
N THR A 187 -8.38 -0.69 11.77
CA THR A 187 -7.85 0.00 12.95
C THR A 187 -6.32 0.03 12.95
N LEU A 188 -5.67 -1.08 12.63
CA LEU A 188 -4.23 -1.16 12.49
C LEU A 188 -3.70 -0.18 11.44
N LEU A 189 -4.31 -0.12 10.26
CA LEU A 189 -3.89 0.79 9.20
C LEU A 189 -4.04 2.26 9.61
N HIS A 190 -5.12 2.61 10.30
CA HIS A 190 -5.30 3.97 10.83
C HIS A 190 -4.23 4.30 11.88
N GLN A 191 -3.98 3.40 12.84
CA GLN A 191 -2.91 3.58 13.83
C GLN A 191 -1.54 3.79 13.17
N LEU A 192 -1.19 2.95 12.18
CA LEU A 192 0.07 3.07 11.44
C LEU A 192 0.16 4.38 10.66
N ALA A 193 -0.93 4.87 10.08
CA ALA A 193 -0.95 6.18 9.43
C ALA A 193 -0.58 7.28 10.42
N VAL A 194 -1.25 7.33 11.57
CA VAL A 194 -1.06 8.37 12.59
C VAL A 194 0.29 8.27 13.28
N GLU A 195 0.63 7.09 13.85
CA GLU A 195 1.81 6.91 14.70
C GLU A 195 3.12 6.98 13.91
N GLN A 196 3.12 6.43 12.68
CA GLN A 196 4.31 6.44 11.81
C GLN A 196 4.30 7.58 10.78
N ASN A 197 3.31 8.47 10.87
CA ASN A 197 3.16 9.63 9.97
C ASN A 197 3.22 9.25 8.47
N LYS A 198 2.53 8.15 8.11
CA LYS A 198 2.46 7.64 6.73
C LYS A 198 1.18 8.10 6.05
N ALA A 199 1.24 8.33 4.74
CA ALA A 199 0.05 8.40 3.92
C ALA A 199 -0.38 6.98 3.56
N ILE A 200 -1.61 6.59 3.89
CA ILE A 200 -2.15 5.26 3.55
C ILE A 200 -3.38 5.44 2.68
N LEU A 201 -3.36 4.82 1.49
CA LEU A 201 -4.50 4.74 0.58
C LEU A 201 -4.91 3.28 0.44
N LEU A 202 -6.17 2.97 0.71
CA LEU A 202 -6.71 1.65 0.45
C LEU A 202 -7.96 1.72 -0.43
N SER A 203 -8.18 0.69 -1.26
CA SER A 203 -9.46 0.47 -1.90
C SER A 203 -10.31 -0.46 -1.05
N THR A 204 -11.61 -0.21 -1.01
CA THR A 204 -12.58 -1.10 -0.34
C THR A 204 -13.96 -0.95 -0.96
N HIS A 205 -14.79 -1.96 -0.78
CA HIS A 205 -16.24 -1.91 -1.05
C HIS A 205 -17.08 -1.86 0.24
N ASP A 206 -16.43 -1.90 1.41
CA ASP A 206 -17.06 -1.83 2.73
C ASP A 206 -17.21 -0.35 3.15
N ILE A 207 -18.38 0.20 2.86
CA ILE A 207 -18.68 1.62 3.12
C ILE A 207 -18.75 1.90 4.63
N GLU A 208 -19.34 0.99 5.41
CA GLU A 208 -19.56 1.21 6.84
C GLU A 208 -18.24 1.35 7.59
N GLN A 209 -17.30 0.44 7.33
CA GLN A 209 -15.99 0.50 7.98
C GLN A 209 -15.16 1.70 7.51
N ALA A 210 -15.23 2.02 6.21
CA ALA A 210 -14.52 3.17 5.68
C ALA A 210 -15.02 4.49 6.29
N LEU A 211 -16.33 4.65 6.49
CA LEU A 211 -16.94 5.84 7.12
C LEU A 211 -16.48 6.04 8.57
N VAL A 212 -16.24 4.96 9.30
CA VAL A 212 -15.90 5.02 10.73
C VAL A 212 -14.40 5.16 10.96
N LEU A 213 -13.58 4.51 10.13
CA LEU A 213 -12.15 4.31 10.41
C LEU A 213 -11.22 5.10 9.48
N SER A 214 -11.73 5.80 8.47
CA SER A 214 -10.89 6.58 7.56
C SER A 214 -10.99 8.08 7.81
N ASP A 215 -9.87 8.79 7.64
CA ASP A 215 -9.82 10.25 7.74
C ASP A 215 -10.42 10.91 6.49
N LYS A 216 -10.29 10.24 5.33
CA LYS A 216 -10.81 10.72 4.05
C LYS A 216 -11.46 9.60 3.25
N LEU A 217 -12.51 9.99 2.51
CA LEU A 217 -13.23 9.10 1.60
C LEU A 217 -13.19 9.66 0.18
N TRP A 218 -12.82 8.83 -0.77
CA TRP A 218 -12.96 9.08 -2.20
C TRP A 218 -14.02 8.15 -2.79
N LEU A 219 -14.91 8.72 -3.60
CA LEU A 219 -16.02 8.02 -4.24
C LEU A 219 -15.84 7.97 -5.75
#